data_72508f9d83654e1b327715d1b1743168
#
_entry.id   72508f9d83654e1b327715d1b1743168
#
_cell.length_a   1.000
_cell.length_b   1.000
_cell.length_c   1.000
_cell.angle_alpha   90.00
_cell.angle_beta   90.00
_cell.angle_gamma   90.00
#
_symmetry.space_group_name_H-M   'P 1'
#
loop_
_entity.id
_entity.type
_entity.pdbx_description
1 polymer ?
#
loop_
_entity_poly.entity_id
_entity_poly.type
_entity_poly.pdbx_seq_one_letter_code
_entity_poly.pdbx_strand_id
1 'polypeptide(L)'
;MHYMKIADDKYCSDELAGLVSSGLSLLGLDSYRTIRVSTRNNRISIGFKSLEDANTTRTIAGLPPHPRNKTFRSRDVSRFVLDLYSVATTSTNNVA
;
A
#
# COMPACT_ATOMS: atom_id res chain seq x y z
N MET A 1 9.34 2.09 -12.40
CA MET A 1 8.03 2.18 -11.79
C MET A 1 7.73 3.59 -11.35
N HIS A 2 6.54 4.03 -11.64
CA HIS A 2 6.10 5.35 -11.20
C HIS A 2 4.98 5.25 -10.20
N TYR A 3 5.05 6.05 -9.19
CA TYR A 3 3.91 6.37 -8.39
C TYR A 3 3.66 7.86 -8.50
N MET A 4 2.46 8.29 -8.20
CA MET A 4 2.12 9.68 -8.37
C MET A 4 2.82 10.53 -7.32
N LYS A 5 3.53 11.53 -7.78
CA LYS A 5 4.03 12.59 -6.92
C LYS A 5 2.94 13.64 -6.77
N ILE A 6 2.62 14.00 -5.55
CA ILE A 6 1.61 14.99 -5.27
C ILE A 6 2.24 16.36 -5.39
N ALA A 7 1.60 17.23 -6.16
CA ALA A 7 2.17 18.54 -6.47
C ALA A 7 2.46 19.37 -5.22
N ASP A 8 1.60 19.28 -4.24
CA ASP A 8 1.78 19.99 -2.98
C ASP A 8 2.27 18.99 -1.94
N ASP A 9 3.48 18.55 -2.10
CA ASP A 9 4.04 17.44 -1.35
C ASP A 9 4.65 17.84 -0.01
N LYS A 10 4.39 19.03 0.46
CA LYS A 10 4.85 19.47 1.77
C LYS A 10 4.50 18.47 2.88
N TYR A 11 3.36 17.81 2.72
CA TYR A 11 2.85 16.85 3.68
C TYR A 11 2.84 15.42 3.14
N CYS A 12 3.47 15.21 1.99
CA CYS A 12 3.53 13.92 1.35
C CYS A 12 4.92 13.34 1.47
N SER A 13 5.03 12.04 1.49
CA SER A 13 6.29 11.36 1.60
C SER A 13 6.51 10.47 0.39
N ASP A 14 7.41 10.89 -0.50
CA ASP A 14 7.85 10.07 -1.62
C ASP A 14 8.61 8.85 -1.11
N GLU A 15 9.32 9.00 -0.01
CA GLU A 15 10.06 7.90 0.60
C GLU A 15 9.12 6.80 1.07
N LEU A 16 8.06 7.17 1.81
CA LEU A 16 7.07 6.20 2.26
C LEU A 16 6.31 5.58 1.09
N ALA A 17 5.98 6.38 0.08
CA ALA A 17 5.33 5.85 -1.12
C ALA A 17 6.24 4.85 -1.83
N GLY A 18 7.53 5.10 -1.89
CA GLY A 18 8.49 4.17 -2.44
C GLY A 18 8.59 2.87 -1.65
N LEU A 19 8.57 2.96 -0.32
CA LEU A 19 8.57 1.77 0.53
C LEU A 19 7.32 0.93 0.31
N VAL A 20 6.17 1.57 0.24
CA VAL A 20 4.90 0.87 0.01
C VAL A 20 4.91 0.23 -1.37
N SER A 21 5.36 0.94 -2.39
CA SER A 21 5.49 0.42 -3.75
C SER A 21 6.37 -0.83 -3.78
N SER A 22 7.53 -0.78 -3.14
CA SER A 22 8.45 -1.92 -3.08
C SER A 22 7.81 -3.11 -2.38
N GLY A 23 7.16 -2.86 -1.25
CA GLY A 23 6.49 -3.93 -0.50
C GLY A 23 5.37 -4.59 -1.29
N LEU A 24 4.56 -3.79 -1.98
CA LEU A 24 3.49 -4.31 -2.83
C LEU A 24 4.06 -5.14 -3.97
N SER A 25 5.14 -4.70 -4.58
CA SER A 25 5.78 -5.45 -5.67
C SER A 25 6.33 -6.80 -5.18
N LEU A 26 6.90 -6.84 -3.99
CA LEU A 26 7.38 -8.08 -3.39
C LEU A 26 6.27 -9.11 -3.21
N LEU A 27 5.04 -8.65 -3.00
CA LEU A 27 3.88 -9.50 -2.80
C LEU A 27 3.09 -9.75 -4.09
N GLY A 28 3.54 -9.22 -5.21
CA GLY A 28 2.80 -9.34 -6.47
C GLY A 28 1.55 -8.49 -6.55
N LEU A 29 1.42 -7.50 -5.69
CA LEU A 29 0.26 -6.60 -5.64
C LEU A 29 0.58 -5.30 -6.39
N ASP A 30 0.96 -5.43 -7.65
CA ASP A 30 1.53 -4.33 -8.41
C ASP A 30 0.59 -3.72 -9.45
N SER A 31 -0.71 -4.01 -9.36
CA SER A 31 -1.68 -3.43 -10.28
C SER A 31 -2.11 -2.00 -9.89
N TYR A 32 -1.44 -1.40 -8.94
CA TYR A 32 -1.81 -0.06 -8.50
C TYR A 32 -1.50 0.99 -9.55
N ARG A 33 -2.34 2.02 -9.60
CA ARG A 33 -2.14 3.18 -10.45
C ARG A 33 -1.57 4.36 -9.69
N THR A 34 -2.02 4.53 -8.45
CA THR A 34 -1.65 5.69 -7.65
C THR A 34 -1.37 5.26 -6.23
N ILE A 35 -0.36 5.90 -5.64
CA ILE A 35 -0.08 5.79 -4.21
C ILE A 35 0.07 7.20 -3.70
N ARG A 36 -0.71 7.55 -2.68
CA ARG A 36 -0.65 8.85 -2.02
C ARG A 36 -0.44 8.65 -0.53
N VAL A 37 0.60 9.26 -0.01
CA VAL A 37 0.91 9.18 1.41
C VAL A 37 1.00 10.60 1.95
N SER A 38 0.20 10.89 2.96
CA SER A 38 0.24 12.17 3.66
C SER A 38 0.79 11.98 5.06
N THR A 39 1.95 12.56 5.31
CA THR A 39 2.56 12.49 6.64
C THR A 39 1.82 13.39 7.62
N ARG A 40 1.25 14.48 7.15
CA ARG A 40 0.48 15.39 7.99
C ARG A 40 -0.76 14.72 8.56
N ASN A 41 -1.48 14.00 7.73
CA ASN A 41 -2.74 13.36 8.10
C ASN A 41 -2.57 11.89 8.50
N ASN A 42 -1.36 11.39 8.44
CA ASN A 42 -1.07 9.97 8.68
C ASN A 42 -2.02 9.09 7.87
N ARG A 43 -2.12 9.36 6.57
CA ARG A 43 -3.09 8.69 5.70
C ARG A 43 -2.41 8.19 4.45
N ILE A 44 -2.80 7.00 4.02
CA ILE A 44 -2.38 6.44 2.75
C ILE A 44 -3.62 6.06 1.94
N SER A 45 -3.55 6.28 0.62
CA SER A 45 -4.57 5.83 -0.31
C SER A 45 -3.88 5.22 -1.52
N ILE A 46 -4.31 4.03 -1.90
CA ILE A 46 -3.75 3.30 -3.03
C ILE A 46 -4.91 2.90 -3.95
N GLY A 47 -4.83 3.30 -5.22
CA GLY A 47 -5.80 2.89 -6.23
C GLY A 47 -5.26 1.72 -7.02
N PHE A 48 -5.94 0.58 -6.97
CA PHE A 48 -5.58 -0.60 -7.73
C PHE A 48 -6.44 -0.74 -8.98
N LYS A 49 -5.88 -1.36 -10.01
CA LYS A 49 -6.68 -1.77 -11.18
C LYS A 49 -7.47 -3.02 -10.87
N SER A 50 -6.93 -3.88 -10.02
CA SER A 50 -7.52 -5.15 -9.66
C SER A 50 -8.25 -5.06 -8.32
N LEU A 51 -9.51 -5.47 -8.28
CA LEU A 51 -10.25 -5.58 -7.04
C LEU A 51 -9.61 -6.60 -6.11
N GLU A 52 -9.09 -7.68 -6.67
CA GLU A 52 -8.40 -8.71 -5.91
C GLU A 52 -7.20 -8.13 -5.16
N ASP A 53 -6.37 -7.34 -5.85
CA ASP A 53 -5.21 -6.72 -5.22
C ASP A 53 -5.62 -5.75 -4.11
N ALA A 54 -6.67 -4.97 -4.34
CA ALA A 54 -7.18 -4.07 -3.33
C ALA A 54 -7.64 -4.82 -2.09
N ASN A 55 -8.34 -5.93 -2.28
CA ASN A 55 -8.85 -6.72 -1.16
C ASN A 55 -7.73 -7.49 -0.44
N THR A 56 -6.74 -7.98 -1.17
CA THR A 56 -5.58 -8.60 -0.54
C THR A 56 -4.84 -7.58 0.33
N THR A 57 -4.69 -6.36 -0.15
CA THR A 57 -4.06 -5.29 0.60
C THR A 57 -4.87 -4.95 1.85
N ARG A 58 -6.19 -4.90 1.74
CA ARG A 58 -7.05 -4.71 2.90
C ARG A 58 -6.86 -5.81 3.93
N THR A 59 -6.79 -7.05 3.48
CA THR A 59 -6.58 -8.18 4.39
C THR A 59 -5.27 -8.05 5.15
N ILE A 60 -4.20 -7.66 4.47
CA ILE A 60 -2.90 -7.42 5.11
C ILE A 60 -3.03 -6.38 6.21
N ALA A 61 -3.82 -5.33 5.97
CA ALA A 61 -4.02 -4.26 6.95
C ALA A 61 -5.08 -4.56 8.00
N GLY A 62 -5.65 -5.76 7.99
CA GLY A 62 -6.68 -6.14 8.95
C GLY A 62 -8.04 -5.50 8.67
N LEU A 63 -8.29 -5.10 7.43
CA LEU A 63 -9.55 -4.47 7.04
C LEU A 63 -10.43 -5.44 6.27
N PRO A 64 -11.76 -5.27 6.35
CA PRO A 64 -12.66 -6.15 5.62
C PRO A 64 -12.57 -5.91 4.12
N PRO A 65 -12.83 -6.93 3.30
CA PRO A 65 -12.88 -6.75 1.86
C PRO A 65 -14.08 -5.91 1.43
N HIS A 66 -13.97 -5.32 0.26
CA HIS A 66 -15.07 -4.55 -0.32
C HIS A 66 -15.40 -5.13 -1.70
N PRO A 67 -16.68 -5.37 -1.99
CA PRO A 67 -17.05 -6.06 -3.24
C PRO A 67 -16.81 -5.24 -4.50
N ARG A 68 -16.67 -3.94 -4.40
CA ARG A 68 -16.57 -3.07 -5.59
C ARG A 68 -15.46 -2.04 -5.54
N ASN A 69 -14.93 -1.75 -4.37
CA ASN A 69 -13.99 -0.64 -4.22
C ASN A 69 -12.57 -1.13 -4.45
N LYS A 70 -11.95 -0.66 -5.51
CA LYS A 70 -10.57 -0.98 -5.85
C LYS A 70 -9.56 -0.09 -5.14
N THR A 71 -10.00 0.75 -4.22
CA THR A 71 -9.12 1.64 -3.50
C THR A 71 -8.90 1.14 -2.08
N PHE A 72 -7.64 1.04 -1.70
CA PHE A 72 -7.24 0.78 -0.32
C PHE A 72 -6.95 2.10 0.37
N ARG A 73 -7.45 2.28 1.59
CA ARG A 73 -7.19 3.46 2.41
C ARG A 73 -6.89 3.05 3.83
N SER A 74 -5.91 3.70 4.44
CA SER A 74 -5.59 3.51 5.85
C SER A 74 -5.21 4.85 6.45
N ARG A 75 -5.54 5.03 7.74
CA ARG A 75 -5.11 6.18 8.51
C ARG A 75 -3.88 5.92 9.33
N ASP A 76 -3.42 4.70 9.37
CA ASP A 76 -2.22 4.34 10.12
C ASP A 76 -1.17 3.85 9.14
N VAL A 77 -0.45 4.81 8.56
CA VAL A 77 0.55 4.54 7.53
C VAL A 77 1.69 3.69 8.10
N SER A 78 2.18 4.02 9.28
CA SER A 78 3.31 3.30 9.88
C SER A 78 2.94 1.85 10.15
N ARG A 79 1.75 1.61 10.68
CA ARG A 79 1.28 0.26 10.95
C ARG A 79 1.10 -0.53 9.66
N PHE A 80 0.53 0.10 8.64
CA PHE A 80 0.36 -0.57 7.36
C PHE A 80 1.70 -0.97 6.75
N VAL A 81 2.69 -0.08 6.77
CA VAL A 81 4.02 -0.38 6.24
C VAL A 81 4.63 -1.57 7.00
N LEU A 82 4.53 -1.58 8.32
CA LEU A 82 5.02 -2.70 9.11
C LEU A 82 4.32 -4.00 8.75
N ASP A 83 3.01 -3.97 8.64
CA ASP A 83 2.23 -5.16 8.30
C ASP A 83 2.58 -5.67 6.90
N LEU A 84 2.74 -4.76 5.95
CA LEU A 84 3.08 -5.10 4.58
C LEU A 84 4.43 -5.84 4.51
N TYR A 85 5.45 -5.30 5.15
CA TYR A 85 6.77 -5.91 5.13
C TYR A 85 6.84 -7.16 5.98
N SER A 86 6.05 -7.25 7.04
CA SER A 86 5.94 -8.46 7.83
C SER A 86 5.45 -9.63 6.98
N VAL A 87 4.40 -9.41 6.19
CA VAL A 87 3.88 -10.44 5.29
C VAL A 87 4.89 -10.78 4.21
N ALA A 88 5.53 -9.78 3.62
CA ALA A 88 6.55 -10.00 2.59
C ALA A 88 7.71 -10.81 3.12
N THR A 89 8.19 -10.51 4.31
CA THR A 89 9.29 -11.23 4.94
C THR A 89 8.90 -12.68 5.24
N THR A 90 7.70 -12.87 5.76
CA THR A 90 7.19 -14.22 6.06
C THR A 90 7.07 -15.05 4.79
N SER A 91 6.56 -14.47 3.71
CA SER A 91 6.49 -15.17 2.41
C SER A 91 7.87 -15.58 1.92
N THR A 92 8.84 -14.68 2.04
CA THR A 92 10.21 -14.97 1.65
C THR A 92 10.80 -16.09 2.47
N ASN A 93 10.58 -16.09 3.76
CA ASN A 93 11.10 -17.12 4.66
C ASN A 93 10.47 -18.48 4.40
N ASN A 94 9.25 -18.52 3.95
CA ASN A 94 8.54 -19.77 3.68
C ASN A 94 9.06 -20.47 2.43
N VAL A 95 9.84 -19.81 1.63
CA VAL A 95 10.41 -20.40 0.43
C VAL A 95 11.54 -21.36 0.76
N ALA A 96 12.17 -21.14 1.85
CA ALA A 96 13.24 -22.05 2.30
C ALA A 96 12.71 -23.42 2.75
#